data_dd5b297b2a148301725ddcf060e75d95
#
_entry.id   dd5b297b2a148301725ddcf060e75d95
#
_cell.length_a   1.000
_cell.length_b   1.000
_cell.length_c   1.000
_cell.angle_alpha   90.00
_cell.angle_beta   90.00
_cell.angle_gamma   90.00
#
_symmetry.space_group_name_H-M   'P 1'
#
loop_
_entity.id
_entity.type
_entity.pdbx_description
1 polymer ?
#
loop_
_entity_poly.entity_id
_entity_poly.type
_entity_poly.pdbx_seq_one_letter_code
_entity_poly.pdbx_strand_id
1 'polypeptide(L)'
;AVYLNLCTFFESGHFPDHTSNIYDMFSSAMIAPLSDAQQEFLTVMGLADEFTVEMALFITGNQEAGQILSLMTRQNAFITPLPDGVSFRFHHMMKECTQRAFAMLSHEKQADFRNRYGQWYESQGQFLQALSAYNKALNYDAALAVIQKDAGILLASLSPEKVLAFLDACPTEILKNRPLALLVLMRRMFTWHQIPKMLELKQLLTDTIAEDNTLSEDERKNLSGECDLIMSFLMYNDITGMSVLHRQASSKMTRPAISIRKTGSWTFGSPSVLMMFHRRSGTLDAELTAMNECMPHYYRITQGHGQGAELLMNAEAAFMQGNFSDAQILLEQTYSTIASNGQHNISLCCDFLAARLSLFQEGVTFVKNPEVKRKELLSLHNMMWMNIFDSTYAYYYALIRMPEKIPALFKDHMLSTVSFLSPCRPMMEMIENQVFLSQKMYAKVIGRSETLLPVCEKMHYELVSLHVQIQTAAAYAMLGKHHDARQLLQKALGHAMPDGFLIPFVENYTYIKDVLSSINSITP
;
A
#
# COMPACT_ATOMS: atom_id res chain seq x y z
N ALA A 1 0.66 -36.91 -23.64
CA ALA A 1 -0.66 -36.79 -24.30
C ALA A 1 -0.63 -37.44 -25.71
N VAL A 2 0.22 -36.96 -26.63
CA VAL A 2 0.28 -37.51 -28.02
C VAL A 2 0.60 -39.00 -28.02
N TYR A 3 1.57 -39.45 -27.25
CA TYR A 3 1.95 -40.86 -27.15
C TYR A 3 0.81 -41.73 -26.58
N LEU A 4 0.15 -41.27 -25.51
CA LEU A 4 -0.98 -41.98 -24.91
C LEU A 4 -2.18 -42.04 -25.87
N ASN A 5 -2.50 -40.96 -26.57
CA ASN A 5 -3.54 -40.95 -27.58
C ASN A 5 -3.22 -41.90 -28.76
N LEU A 6 -1.94 -41.99 -29.15
CA LEU A 6 -1.48 -42.96 -30.16
C LEU A 6 -1.60 -44.41 -29.66
N CYS A 7 -1.21 -44.68 -28.41
CA CYS A 7 -1.39 -46.01 -27.81
C CYS A 7 -2.86 -46.42 -27.79
N THR A 8 -3.75 -45.54 -27.37
CA THR A 8 -5.22 -45.82 -27.35
C THR A 8 -5.75 -46.03 -28.75
N PHE A 9 -5.33 -45.20 -29.73
CA PHE A 9 -5.70 -45.40 -31.13
C PHE A 9 -5.26 -46.75 -31.66
N PHE A 10 -4.04 -47.18 -31.32
CA PHE A 10 -3.55 -48.51 -31.74
C PHE A 10 -4.26 -49.68 -31.03
N GLU A 11 -4.73 -49.50 -29.81
CA GLU A 11 -5.45 -50.53 -29.05
C GLU A 11 -6.97 -50.58 -29.38
N SER A 12 -7.60 -49.42 -29.56
CA SER A 12 -9.08 -49.31 -29.72
C SER A 12 -9.53 -48.88 -31.11
N GLY A 13 -8.63 -48.43 -31.98
CA GLY A 13 -8.95 -47.88 -33.30
C GLY A 13 -9.66 -46.53 -33.32
N HIS A 14 -9.82 -45.90 -32.16
CA HIS A 14 -10.52 -44.63 -32.02
C HIS A 14 -9.73 -43.62 -31.17
N PHE A 15 -9.72 -42.35 -31.56
CA PHE A 15 -9.21 -41.29 -30.68
C PHE A 15 -10.28 -40.93 -29.63
N PRO A 16 -9.86 -40.66 -28.37
CA PRO A 16 -10.81 -40.24 -27.34
C PRO A 16 -11.45 -38.92 -27.68
N ASP A 17 -12.79 -38.86 -27.69
CA ASP A 17 -13.59 -37.69 -28.12
C ASP A 17 -13.64 -36.54 -27.09
N HIS A 18 -13.12 -36.73 -25.83
CA HIS A 18 -13.19 -35.72 -24.78
C HIS A 18 -11.91 -35.65 -23.94
N THR A 19 -11.56 -34.43 -23.51
CA THR A 19 -10.40 -34.16 -22.62
C THR A 19 -10.46 -34.90 -21.29
N SER A 20 -11.64 -35.22 -20.75
CA SER A 20 -11.82 -36.06 -19.56
C SER A 20 -11.19 -37.44 -19.71
N ASN A 21 -11.30 -38.03 -20.87
CA ASN A 21 -10.76 -39.36 -21.18
C ASN A 21 -9.24 -39.41 -21.18
N ILE A 22 -8.55 -38.31 -21.51
CA ILE A 22 -7.08 -38.24 -21.51
C ILE A 22 -6.53 -38.30 -20.07
N TYR A 23 -7.15 -37.63 -19.14
CA TYR A 23 -6.73 -37.63 -17.75
C TYR A 23 -7.00 -38.98 -17.07
N ASP A 24 -8.12 -39.62 -17.38
CA ASP A 24 -8.47 -40.94 -16.85
C ASP A 24 -7.50 -42.01 -17.38
N MET A 25 -7.16 -41.96 -18.65
CA MET A 25 -6.15 -42.82 -19.27
C MET A 25 -4.77 -42.59 -18.67
N PHE A 26 -4.36 -41.32 -18.49
CA PHE A 26 -3.10 -40.98 -17.87
C PHE A 26 -3.04 -41.50 -16.43
N SER A 27 -4.10 -41.29 -15.67
CA SER A 27 -4.22 -41.76 -14.29
C SER A 27 -4.12 -43.30 -14.20
N SER A 28 -4.83 -44.01 -15.07
CA SER A 28 -4.79 -45.47 -15.13
C SER A 28 -3.42 -46.01 -15.54
N ALA A 29 -2.75 -45.36 -16.49
CA ALA A 29 -1.43 -45.82 -16.99
C ALA A 29 -0.27 -45.42 -16.06
N MET A 30 -0.32 -44.29 -15.40
CA MET A 30 0.83 -43.70 -14.69
C MET A 30 0.68 -43.69 -13.17
N ILE A 31 -0.52 -43.59 -12.64
CA ILE A 31 -0.77 -43.48 -11.20
C ILE A 31 -1.26 -44.83 -10.62
N ALA A 32 -2.22 -45.48 -11.26
CA ALA A 32 -2.79 -46.73 -10.77
C ALA A 32 -1.81 -47.88 -10.54
N PRO A 33 -0.71 -48.03 -11.29
CA PRO A 33 0.28 -49.10 -11.06
C PRO A 33 1.20 -48.83 -9.85
N LEU A 34 1.17 -47.61 -9.26
CA LEU A 34 2.01 -47.24 -8.13
C LEU A 34 1.48 -47.84 -6.84
N SER A 35 2.33 -47.99 -5.83
CA SER A 35 1.88 -48.38 -4.48
C SER A 35 0.96 -47.32 -3.86
N ASP A 36 0.12 -47.73 -2.92
CA ASP A 36 -0.82 -46.82 -2.21
C ASP A 36 -0.08 -45.60 -1.61
N ALA A 37 1.09 -45.83 -1.02
CA ALA A 37 1.91 -44.75 -0.44
C ALA A 37 2.43 -43.76 -1.50
N GLN A 38 2.77 -44.24 -2.70
CA GLN A 38 3.19 -43.39 -3.81
C GLN A 38 2.00 -42.62 -4.42
N GLN A 39 0.84 -43.29 -4.54
CA GLN A 39 -0.39 -42.63 -5.01
C GLN A 39 -0.84 -41.51 -4.05
N GLU A 40 -0.84 -41.76 -2.73
CA GLU A 40 -1.15 -40.77 -1.71
C GLU A 40 -0.15 -39.61 -1.75
N PHE A 41 1.16 -39.90 -1.83
CA PHE A 41 2.21 -38.90 -1.97
C PHE A 41 1.97 -37.97 -3.17
N LEU A 42 1.72 -38.52 -4.34
CA LEU A 42 1.44 -37.75 -5.55
C LEU A 42 0.16 -36.92 -5.40
N THR A 43 -0.89 -37.54 -4.90
CA THR A 43 -2.20 -36.89 -4.70
C THR A 43 -2.07 -35.67 -3.81
N VAL A 44 -1.34 -35.79 -2.72
CA VAL A 44 -1.16 -34.73 -1.74
C VAL A 44 -0.21 -33.65 -2.28
N MET A 45 0.95 -34.04 -2.82
CA MET A 45 1.98 -33.08 -3.28
C MET A 45 1.59 -32.35 -4.57
N GLY A 46 0.61 -32.85 -5.33
CA GLY A 46 0.07 -32.17 -6.50
C GLY A 46 -0.62 -30.81 -6.24
N LEU A 47 -0.86 -30.44 -4.99
CA LEU A 47 -1.37 -29.10 -4.63
C LEU A 47 -0.27 -28.03 -4.71
N ALA A 48 0.99 -28.37 -4.54
CA ALA A 48 2.11 -27.43 -4.61
C ALA A 48 2.47 -27.12 -6.07
N ASP A 49 2.90 -25.90 -6.33
CA ASP A 49 3.50 -25.51 -7.61
C ASP A 49 4.94 -26.01 -7.71
N GLU A 50 5.67 -25.83 -6.63
CA GLU A 50 7.03 -26.30 -6.41
C GLU A 50 7.16 -26.80 -4.97
N PHE A 51 8.01 -27.80 -4.75
CA PHE A 51 8.19 -28.36 -3.42
C PHE A 51 9.59 -28.99 -3.26
N THR A 52 10.04 -29.05 -2.02
CA THR A 52 11.29 -29.71 -1.62
C THR A 52 11.00 -31.06 -0.96
N VAL A 53 12.03 -31.87 -0.77
CA VAL A 53 11.92 -33.12 0.01
C VAL A 53 11.44 -32.83 1.43
N GLU A 54 11.94 -31.76 2.04
CA GLU A 54 11.57 -31.34 3.40
C GLU A 54 10.08 -30.97 3.49
N MET A 55 9.58 -30.20 2.52
CA MET A 55 8.17 -29.88 2.42
C MET A 55 7.32 -31.15 2.27
N ALA A 56 7.74 -32.07 1.40
CA ALA A 56 7.02 -33.30 1.16
C ALA A 56 6.96 -34.19 2.41
N LEU A 57 8.07 -34.30 3.15
CA LEU A 57 8.15 -35.01 4.42
C LEU A 57 7.18 -34.40 5.45
N PHE A 58 7.19 -33.08 5.58
CA PHE A 58 6.33 -32.37 6.53
C PHE A 58 4.85 -32.57 6.24
N ILE A 59 4.44 -32.41 4.97
CA ILE A 59 3.03 -32.45 4.58
C ILE A 59 2.49 -33.87 4.58
N THR A 60 3.22 -34.83 4.00
CA THR A 60 2.76 -36.24 3.93
C THR A 60 3.02 -37.03 5.19
N GLY A 61 4.00 -36.63 6.00
CA GLY A 61 4.50 -37.41 7.13
C GLY A 61 5.26 -38.68 6.73
N ASN A 62 5.49 -38.88 5.42
CA ASN A 62 6.11 -40.09 4.89
C ASN A 62 7.64 -39.96 4.91
N GLN A 63 8.31 -40.78 5.73
CA GLN A 63 9.78 -40.80 5.86
C GLN A 63 10.50 -41.22 4.57
N GLU A 64 9.81 -41.89 3.65
CA GLU A 64 10.35 -42.34 2.38
C GLU A 64 10.16 -41.28 1.26
N ALA A 65 9.68 -40.09 1.56
CA ALA A 65 9.41 -39.03 0.57
C ALA A 65 10.57 -38.77 -0.38
N GLY A 66 11.80 -38.71 0.16
CA GLY A 66 13.02 -38.55 -0.66
C GLY A 66 13.32 -39.74 -1.59
N GLN A 67 13.03 -40.95 -1.13
CA GLN A 67 13.20 -42.16 -1.94
C GLN A 67 12.16 -42.21 -3.06
N ILE A 68 10.89 -41.89 -2.74
CA ILE A 68 9.80 -41.82 -3.71
C ILE A 68 10.16 -40.80 -4.81
N LEU A 69 10.58 -39.58 -4.43
CA LEU A 69 10.97 -38.54 -5.38
C LEU A 69 12.16 -38.97 -6.28
N SER A 70 13.18 -39.56 -5.67
CA SER A 70 14.35 -40.05 -6.40
C SER A 70 13.97 -41.16 -7.43
N LEU A 71 13.11 -42.10 -7.03
CA LEU A 71 12.62 -43.17 -7.91
C LEU A 71 11.82 -42.57 -9.08
N MET A 72 10.86 -41.69 -8.77
CA MET A 72 9.96 -41.08 -9.77
C MET A 72 10.72 -40.17 -10.75
N THR A 73 11.72 -39.44 -10.27
CA THR A 73 12.57 -38.60 -11.13
C THR A 73 13.39 -39.47 -12.08
N ARG A 74 13.97 -40.60 -11.61
CA ARG A 74 14.72 -41.55 -12.46
C ARG A 74 13.86 -42.22 -13.53
N GLN A 75 12.60 -42.46 -13.23
CA GLN A 75 11.63 -43.05 -14.14
C GLN A 75 11.03 -42.04 -15.13
N ASN A 76 11.48 -40.77 -15.12
CA ASN A 76 10.85 -39.67 -15.86
C ASN A 76 9.33 -39.59 -15.61
N ALA A 77 8.90 -39.86 -14.38
CA ALA A 77 7.50 -39.93 -13.98
C ALA A 77 6.85 -38.55 -13.82
N PHE A 78 7.06 -37.65 -14.78
CA PHE A 78 6.45 -36.31 -14.83
C PHE A 78 6.78 -35.40 -13.63
N ILE A 79 7.91 -35.68 -12.95
CA ILE A 79 8.50 -34.80 -11.92
C ILE A 79 9.83 -34.30 -12.47
N THR A 80 10.00 -32.99 -12.47
CA THR A 80 11.22 -32.35 -12.97
C THR A 80 11.93 -31.67 -11.80
N PRO A 81 13.22 -31.98 -11.55
CA PRO A 81 14.05 -31.20 -10.63
C PRO A 81 14.28 -29.79 -11.21
N LEU A 82 14.27 -28.78 -10.36
CA LEU A 82 14.53 -27.39 -10.76
C LEU A 82 16.05 -27.09 -10.76
N PRO A 83 16.46 -25.97 -11.40
CA PRO A 83 17.89 -25.61 -11.49
C PRO A 83 18.58 -25.34 -10.16
N ASP A 84 17.82 -25.09 -9.08
CA ASP A 84 18.34 -24.92 -7.72
C ASP A 84 18.86 -26.22 -7.09
N GLY A 85 18.60 -27.37 -7.71
CA GLY A 85 19.04 -28.69 -7.27
C GLY A 85 18.32 -29.27 -6.05
N VAL A 86 17.36 -28.54 -5.46
CA VAL A 86 16.63 -28.94 -4.24
C VAL A 86 15.11 -28.99 -4.41
N SER A 87 14.58 -28.24 -5.38
CA SER A 87 13.15 -28.13 -5.62
C SER A 87 12.69 -29.00 -6.79
N PHE A 88 11.44 -29.42 -6.72
CA PHE A 88 10.78 -30.26 -7.72
C PHE A 88 9.49 -29.63 -8.17
N ARG A 89 9.09 -29.90 -9.42
CA ARG A 89 7.82 -29.48 -10.00
C ARG A 89 7.18 -30.65 -10.75
N PHE A 90 5.88 -30.80 -10.60
CA PHE A 90 5.11 -31.72 -11.43
C PHE A 90 4.90 -31.18 -12.84
N HIS A 91 4.97 -32.08 -13.84
CA HIS A 91 4.45 -31.75 -15.16
C HIS A 91 2.94 -31.45 -15.08
N HIS A 92 2.48 -30.54 -15.92
CA HIS A 92 1.08 -30.08 -15.93
C HIS A 92 0.05 -31.22 -15.90
N MET A 93 0.22 -32.26 -16.73
CA MET A 93 -0.70 -33.41 -16.77
C MET A 93 -0.74 -34.16 -15.42
N MET A 94 0.42 -34.41 -14.82
CA MET A 94 0.48 -35.07 -13.50
C MET A 94 -0.20 -34.22 -12.43
N LYS A 95 0.07 -32.92 -12.43
CA LYS A 95 -0.53 -31.98 -11.48
C LYS A 95 -2.06 -31.99 -11.58
N GLU A 96 -2.62 -31.95 -12.79
CA GLU A 96 -4.06 -31.99 -13.02
C GLU A 96 -4.69 -33.31 -12.52
N CYS A 97 -4.08 -34.46 -12.81
CA CYS A 97 -4.57 -35.76 -12.36
C CYS A 97 -4.52 -35.87 -10.83
N THR A 98 -3.43 -35.42 -10.20
CA THR A 98 -3.29 -35.47 -8.74
C THR A 98 -4.24 -34.52 -8.02
N GLN A 99 -4.54 -33.34 -8.59
CA GLN A 99 -5.55 -32.42 -8.05
C GLN A 99 -6.95 -33.01 -8.14
N ARG A 100 -7.30 -33.73 -9.22
CA ARG A 100 -8.57 -34.47 -9.33
C ARG A 100 -8.65 -35.59 -8.30
N ALA A 101 -7.58 -36.36 -8.13
CA ALA A 101 -7.51 -37.40 -7.11
C ALA A 101 -7.67 -36.80 -5.70
N PHE A 102 -7.02 -35.66 -5.42
CA PHE A 102 -7.20 -34.95 -4.14
C PHE A 102 -8.64 -34.51 -3.89
N ALA A 103 -9.35 -34.05 -4.93
CA ALA A 103 -10.75 -33.67 -4.83
C ALA A 103 -11.67 -34.83 -4.49
N MET A 104 -11.27 -36.08 -4.74
CA MET A 104 -12.01 -37.29 -4.40
C MET A 104 -11.76 -37.78 -2.96
N LEU A 105 -10.79 -37.22 -2.24
CA LEU A 105 -10.58 -37.52 -0.83
C LEU A 105 -11.76 -37.03 0.01
N SER A 106 -11.95 -37.62 1.18
CA SER A 106 -12.92 -37.12 2.14
C SER A 106 -12.64 -35.68 2.54
N HIS A 107 -13.66 -34.89 2.85
CA HIS A 107 -13.50 -33.50 3.28
C HIS A 107 -12.57 -33.37 4.48
N GLU A 108 -12.59 -34.30 5.40
CA GLU A 108 -11.72 -34.35 6.57
C GLU A 108 -10.24 -34.49 6.17
N LYS A 109 -9.92 -35.44 5.28
CA LYS A 109 -8.55 -35.60 4.76
C LYS A 109 -8.08 -34.39 3.95
N GLN A 110 -8.96 -33.84 3.11
CA GLN A 110 -8.64 -32.61 2.38
C GLN A 110 -8.32 -31.46 3.32
N ALA A 111 -9.10 -31.27 4.39
CA ALA A 111 -8.88 -30.23 5.39
C ALA A 111 -7.58 -30.45 6.16
N ASP A 112 -7.27 -31.71 6.57
CA ASP A 112 -6.03 -32.05 7.28
C ASP A 112 -4.80 -31.69 6.44
N PHE A 113 -4.73 -32.16 5.19
CA PHE A 113 -3.61 -31.85 4.33
C PHE A 113 -3.49 -30.35 4.02
N ARG A 114 -4.58 -29.63 3.76
CA ARG A 114 -4.58 -28.19 3.57
C ARG A 114 -4.10 -27.45 4.82
N ASN A 115 -4.42 -27.93 6.03
CA ASN A 115 -3.89 -27.37 7.26
C ASN A 115 -2.39 -27.57 7.38
N ARG A 116 -1.85 -28.75 7.02
CA ARG A 116 -0.40 -29.00 6.99
C ARG A 116 0.30 -28.09 5.98
N TYR A 117 -0.27 -27.87 4.81
CA TYR A 117 0.21 -26.86 3.86
C TYR A 117 0.22 -25.45 4.47
N GLY A 118 -0.84 -25.08 5.16
CA GLY A 118 -0.92 -23.80 5.88
C GLY A 118 0.20 -23.65 6.90
N GLN A 119 0.41 -24.67 7.74
CA GLN A 119 1.49 -24.70 8.74
C GLN A 119 2.88 -24.62 8.11
N TRP A 120 3.12 -25.36 7.01
CA TRP A 120 4.38 -25.28 6.29
C TRP A 120 4.63 -23.87 5.78
N TYR A 121 3.71 -23.30 5.00
CA TYR A 121 3.85 -21.96 4.46
C TYR A 121 4.01 -20.90 5.55
N GLU A 122 3.30 -21.03 6.64
CA GLU A 122 3.43 -20.14 7.80
C GLU A 122 4.81 -20.21 8.43
N SER A 123 5.38 -21.42 8.58
CA SER A 123 6.75 -21.63 9.11
C SER A 123 7.82 -21.00 8.22
N GLN A 124 7.58 -20.97 6.90
CA GLN A 124 8.47 -20.35 5.91
C GLN A 124 8.21 -18.83 5.71
N GLY A 125 7.31 -18.22 6.49
CA GLY A 125 6.94 -16.81 6.33
C GLY A 125 6.13 -16.50 5.06
N GLN A 126 5.62 -17.52 4.38
CA GLN A 126 4.80 -17.39 3.17
C GLN A 126 3.33 -17.22 3.54
N PHE A 127 3.03 -16.09 4.20
CA PHE A 127 1.73 -15.86 4.84
C PHE A 127 0.54 -15.83 3.88
N LEU A 128 0.73 -15.38 2.62
CA LEU A 128 -0.34 -15.38 1.63
C LEU A 128 -0.76 -16.80 1.24
N GLN A 129 0.21 -17.68 1.03
CA GLN A 129 -0.02 -19.10 0.73
C GLN A 129 -0.63 -19.81 1.94
N ALA A 130 -0.15 -19.50 3.15
CA ALA A 130 -0.70 -20.03 4.39
C ALA A 130 -2.18 -19.65 4.55
N LEU A 131 -2.53 -18.37 4.38
CA LEU A 131 -3.91 -17.88 4.42
C LEU A 131 -4.80 -18.62 3.40
N SER A 132 -4.31 -18.77 2.16
CA SER A 132 -5.05 -19.49 1.11
C SER A 132 -5.32 -20.96 1.48
N ALA A 133 -4.32 -21.64 2.04
CA ALA A 133 -4.44 -23.03 2.46
C ALA A 133 -5.44 -23.19 3.61
N TYR A 134 -5.32 -22.38 4.67
CA TYR A 134 -6.24 -22.39 5.80
C TYR A 134 -7.68 -22.04 5.41
N ASN A 135 -7.86 -21.05 4.53
CA ASN A 135 -9.20 -20.69 4.04
C ASN A 135 -9.86 -21.85 3.27
N LYS A 136 -9.09 -22.54 2.40
CA LYS A 136 -9.58 -23.74 1.70
C LYS A 136 -9.85 -24.92 2.63
N ALA A 137 -9.22 -24.95 3.80
CA ALA A 137 -9.47 -25.93 4.86
C ALA A 137 -10.67 -25.54 5.75
N LEU A 138 -11.25 -24.35 5.57
CA LEU A 138 -12.24 -23.71 6.44
C LEU A 138 -11.74 -23.53 7.89
N ASN A 139 -10.42 -23.46 8.07
CA ASN A 139 -9.77 -23.20 9.34
C ASN A 139 -9.60 -21.68 9.52
N TYR A 140 -10.72 -21.03 9.84
CA TYR A 140 -10.77 -19.57 9.99
C TYR A 140 -9.93 -19.07 11.17
N ASP A 141 -9.80 -19.85 12.23
CA ASP A 141 -8.99 -19.46 13.38
C ASP A 141 -7.50 -19.34 13.02
N ALA A 142 -6.93 -20.34 12.33
CA ALA A 142 -5.55 -20.29 11.84
C ALA A 142 -5.38 -19.20 10.77
N ALA A 143 -6.36 -18.99 9.91
CA ALA A 143 -6.35 -17.93 8.91
C ALA A 143 -6.28 -16.54 9.56
N LEU A 144 -7.06 -16.27 10.61
CA LEU A 144 -7.03 -15.03 11.38
C LEU A 144 -5.73 -14.87 12.16
N ALA A 145 -5.16 -15.98 12.70
CA ALA A 145 -3.85 -15.95 13.35
C ALA A 145 -2.74 -15.51 12.40
N VAL A 146 -2.75 -15.97 11.15
CA VAL A 146 -1.81 -15.53 10.11
C VAL A 146 -1.99 -14.05 9.77
N ILE A 147 -3.22 -13.57 9.62
CA ILE A 147 -3.53 -12.15 9.39
C ILE A 147 -2.98 -11.29 10.53
N GLN A 148 -3.16 -11.71 11.78
CA GLN A 148 -2.63 -11.03 12.96
C GLN A 148 -1.10 -11.02 12.97
N LYS A 149 -0.46 -12.16 12.74
CA LYS A 149 1.00 -12.34 12.77
C LYS A 149 1.71 -11.49 11.72
N ASP A 150 1.13 -11.36 10.53
CA ASP A 150 1.63 -10.53 9.43
C ASP A 150 1.23 -9.05 9.57
N ALA A 151 0.46 -8.67 10.60
CA ALA A 151 -0.14 -7.34 10.75
C ALA A 151 -0.89 -6.86 9.49
N GLY A 152 -1.44 -7.79 8.73
CA GLY A 152 -2.28 -7.54 7.56
C GLY A 152 -1.54 -7.05 6.30
N ILE A 153 -0.23 -7.22 6.19
CA ILE A 153 0.52 -6.87 4.96
C ILE A 153 0.04 -7.72 3.81
N LEU A 154 -0.08 -9.03 4.02
CA LEU A 154 -0.57 -9.98 3.01
C LEU A 154 -1.89 -9.54 2.38
N LEU A 155 -2.75 -8.84 3.16
CA LEU A 155 -4.04 -8.35 2.67
C LEU A 155 -3.89 -7.32 1.55
N ALA A 156 -2.73 -6.66 1.42
CA ALA A 156 -2.48 -5.73 0.31
C ALA A 156 -2.41 -6.44 -1.05
N SER A 157 -2.10 -7.74 -1.06
CA SER A 157 -2.04 -8.57 -2.27
C SER A 157 -3.39 -9.21 -2.63
N LEU A 158 -4.42 -8.97 -1.83
CA LEU A 158 -5.77 -9.48 -2.04
C LEU A 158 -6.71 -8.37 -2.51
N SER A 159 -7.72 -8.74 -3.30
CA SER A 159 -8.80 -7.79 -3.61
C SER A 159 -9.76 -7.63 -2.41
N PRO A 160 -10.37 -6.45 -2.25
CA PRO A 160 -11.36 -6.21 -1.19
C PRO A 160 -12.46 -7.27 -1.16
N GLU A 161 -12.96 -7.70 -2.33
CA GLU A 161 -14.06 -8.66 -2.47
C GLU A 161 -13.70 -10.02 -1.86
N LYS A 162 -12.45 -10.48 -2.03
CA LYS A 162 -11.99 -11.75 -1.46
C LYS A 162 -11.95 -11.71 0.06
N VAL A 163 -11.53 -10.58 0.62
CA VAL A 163 -11.46 -10.44 2.10
C VAL A 163 -12.85 -10.23 2.69
N LEU A 164 -13.74 -9.50 2.01
CA LEU A 164 -15.14 -9.39 2.42
C LEU A 164 -15.83 -10.76 2.40
N ALA A 165 -15.68 -11.53 1.33
CA ALA A 165 -16.22 -12.88 1.24
C ALA A 165 -15.67 -13.82 2.34
N PHE A 166 -14.38 -13.69 2.69
CA PHE A 166 -13.77 -14.40 3.82
C PHE A 166 -14.43 -14.01 5.15
N LEU A 167 -14.63 -12.70 5.39
CA LEU A 167 -15.28 -12.20 6.61
C LEU A 167 -16.73 -12.66 6.72
N ASP A 168 -17.47 -12.65 5.62
CA ASP A 168 -18.87 -13.06 5.58
C ASP A 168 -19.04 -14.58 5.78
N ALA A 169 -18.04 -15.39 5.38
CA ALA A 169 -18.02 -16.82 5.60
C ALA A 169 -17.52 -17.24 7.00
N CYS A 170 -16.75 -16.36 7.66
CA CYS A 170 -16.15 -16.66 8.96
C CYS A 170 -17.20 -16.57 10.07
N PRO A 171 -17.37 -17.62 10.91
CA PRO A 171 -18.27 -17.56 12.05
C PRO A 171 -17.90 -16.44 13.03
N THR A 172 -18.91 -15.70 13.50
CA THR A 172 -18.73 -14.55 14.40
C THR A 172 -17.98 -14.93 15.69
N GLU A 173 -18.23 -16.11 16.24
CA GLU A 173 -17.53 -16.58 17.44
C GLU A 173 -16.02 -16.78 17.21
N ILE A 174 -15.60 -17.18 16.01
CA ILE A 174 -14.18 -17.30 15.67
C ILE A 174 -13.56 -15.91 15.53
N LEU A 175 -14.29 -14.94 14.95
CA LEU A 175 -13.85 -13.55 14.89
C LEU A 175 -13.66 -12.95 16.29
N LYS A 176 -14.59 -13.18 17.21
CA LYS A 176 -14.50 -12.74 18.61
C LYS A 176 -13.27 -13.30 19.33
N ASN A 177 -12.88 -14.54 19.04
CA ASN A 177 -11.68 -15.16 19.64
C ASN A 177 -10.36 -14.54 19.17
N ARG A 178 -10.39 -13.65 18.18
CA ARG A 178 -9.19 -13.02 17.57
C ARG A 178 -9.28 -11.50 17.52
N PRO A 179 -9.40 -10.79 18.67
CA PRO A 179 -9.61 -9.35 18.70
C PRO A 179 -8.49 -8.54 18.02
N LEU A 180 -7.24 -9.02 18.05
CA LEU A 180 -6.14 -8.38 17.33
C LEU A 180 -6.27 -8.50 15.81
N ALA A 181 -6.80 -9.61 15.30
CA ALA A 181 -7.09 -9.75 13.88
C ALA A 181 -8.21 -8.77 13.45
N LEU A 182 -9.22 -8.53 14.32
CA LEU A 182 -10.26 -7.54 14.07
C LEU A 182 -9.66 -6.13 13.87
N LEU A 183 -8.71 -5.71 14.73
CA LEU A 183 -8.01 -4.42 14.59
C LEU A 183 -7.27 -4.31 13.26
N VAL A 184 -6.55 -5.36 12.86
CA VAL A 184 -5.84 -5.41 11.57
C VAL A 184 -6.82 -5.29 10.40
N LEU A 185 -7.93 -6.01 10.46
CA LEU A 185 -8.99 -5.98 9.44
C LEU A 185 -9.69 -4.61 9.40
N MET A 186 -10.01 -4.00 10.55
CA MET A 186 -10.56 -2.63 10.62
C MET A 186 -9.66 -1.63 9.90
N ARG A 187 -8.35 -1.65 10.18
CA ARG A 187 -7.39 -0.78 9.48
C ARG A 187 -7.39 -1.03 7.98
N ARG A 188 -7.50 -2.27 7.54
CA ARG A 188 -7.55 -2.62 6.12
C ARG A 188 -8.85 -2.14 5.46
N MET A 189 -9.99 -2.30 6.11
CA MET A 189 -11.28 -1.78 5.63
C MET A 189 -11.23 -0.27 5.42
N PHE A 190 -10.58 0.49 6.34
CA PHE A 190 -10.34 1.91 6.15
C PHE A 190 -9.59 2.19 4.83
N THR A 191 -8.45 1.50 4.58
CA THR A 191 -7.63 1.74 3.36
C THR A 191 -8.37 1.40 2.07
N TRP A 192 -9.37 0.54 2.11
CA TRP A 192 -10.22 0.16 0.98
C TRP A 192 -11.56 0.92 0.93
N HIS A 193 -11.74 1.94 1.78
CA HIS A 193 -12.98 2.74 1.86
C HIS A 193 -14.22 1.92 2.21
N GLN A 194 -14.04 0.76 2.82
CA GLN A 194 -15.11 -0.11 3.32
C GLN A 194 -15.52 0.33 4.73
N ILE A 195 -15.90 1.61 4.88
CA ILE A 195 -16.21 2.20 6.19
C ILE A 195 -17.37 1.51 6.92
N PRO A 196 -18.48 1.12 6.26
CA PRO A 196 -19.54 0.36 6.94
C PRO A 196 -19.01 -0.93 7.57
N LYS A 197 -18.19 -1.72 6.85
CA LYS A 197 -17.61 -2.97 7.37
C LYS A 197 -16.60 -2.70 8.49
N MET A 198 -15.82 -1.62 8.39
CA MET A 198 -14.93 -1.18 9.47
C MET A 198 -15.71 -0.92 10.77
N LEU A 199 -16.86 -0.24 10.69
CA LEU A 199 -17.70 0.08 11.85
C LEU A 199 -18.39 -1.17 12.42
N GLU A 200 -18.78 -2.12 11.58
CA GLU A 200 -19.29 -3.44 11.99
C GLU A 200 -18.23 -4.22 12.80
N LEU A 201 -17.00 -4.29 12.28
CA LEU A 201 -15.88 -4.94 12.98
C LEU A 201 -15.52 -4.20 14.28
N LYS A 202 -15.61 -2.87 14.33
CA LYS A 202 -15.45 -2.07 15.55
C LYS A 202 -16.47 -2.48 16.60
N GLN A 203 -17.76 -2.58 16.21
CA GLN A 203 -18.81 -2.95 17.15
C GLN A 203 -18.53 -4.36 17.70
N LEU A 204 -18.20 -5.32 16.82
CA LEU A 204 -17.84 -6.67 17.23
C LEU A 204 -16.67 -6.69 18.22
N LEU A 205 -15.62 -5.89 17.97
CA LEU A 205 -14.49 -5.76 18.90
C LEU A 205 -14.92 -5.16 20.25
N THR A 206 -15.78 -4.14 20.23
CA THR A 206 -16.27 -3.50 21.45
C THR A 206 -17.08 -4.49 22.30
N ASP A 207 -17.95 -5.27 21.67
CA ASP A 207 -18.74 -6.31 22.32
C ASP A 207 -17.82 -7.41 22.88
N THR A 208 -16.83 -7.86 22.13
CA THR A 208 -15.82 -8.83 22.57
C THR A 208 -15.07 -8.34 23.82
N ILE A 209 -14.60 -7.07 23.82
CA ILE A 209 -13.91 -6.50 24.98
C ILE A 209 -14.81 -6.47 26.23
N ALA A 210 -16.11 -6.24 26.04
CA ALA A 210 -17.06 -6.18 27.15
C ALA A 210 -17.44 -7.59 27.69
N GLU A 211 -17.59 -8.58 26.81
CA GLU A 211 -18.11 -9.91 27.12
C GLU A 211 -17.02 -10.91 27.56
N ASP A 212 -15.80 -10.80 27.02
CA ASP A 212 -14.72 -11.76 27.27
C ASP A 212 -14.08 -11.55 28.65
N ASN A 213 -14.45 -12.38 29.61
CA ASN A 213 -13.92 -12.34 30.96
C ASN A 213 -12.50 -12.92 31.10
N THR A 214 -11.93 -13.49 30.04
CA THR A 214 -10.55 -14.02 30.03
C THR A 214 -9.50 -12.95 29.77
N LEU A 215 -9.89 -11.82 29.17
CA LEU A 215 -9.01 -10.70 28.91
C LEU A 215 -8.60 -10.01 30.23
N SER A 216 -7.30 -9.78 30.40
CA SER A 216 -6.81 -8.94 31.49
C SER A 216 -7.27 -7.48 31.33
N GLU A 217 -7.30 -6.72 32.42
CA GLU A 217 -7.66 -5.30 32.37
C GLU A 217 -6.73 -4.51 31.45
N ASP A 218 -5.41 -4.81 31.49
CA ASP A 218 -4.42 -4.17 30.62
C ASP A 218 -4.66 -4.49 29.15
N GLU A 219 -5.00 -5.74 28.80
CA GLU A 219 -5.29 -6.08 27.42
C GLU A 219 -6.59 -5.46 26.91
N ARG A 220 -7.63 -5.36 27.76
CA ARG A 220 -8.86 -4.59 27.43
C ARG A 220 -8.54 -3.13 27.13
N LYS A 221 -7.68 -2.49 27.94
CA LYS A 221 -7.23 -1.11 27.72
C LYS A 221 -6.40 -0.98 26.43
N ASN A 222 -5.50 -1.93 26.16
CA ASN A 222 -4.71 -1.99 24.94
C ASN A 222 -5.58 -2.12 23.69
N LEU A 223 -6.52 -3.06 23.67
CA LEU A 223 -7.44 -3.26 22.54
C LEU A 223 -8.32 -2.02 22.30
N SER A 224 -8.89 -1.45 23.38
CA SER A 224 -9.69 -0.22 23.30
C SER A 224 -8.86 0.96 22.80
N GLY A 225 -7.63 1.13 23.30
CA GLY A 225 -6.74 2.21 22.86
C GLY A 225 -6.31 2.04 21.40
N GLU A 226 -5.99 0.83 20.97
CA GLU A 226 -5.64 0.57 19.57
C GLU A 226 -6.86 0.75 18.63
N CYS A 227 -8.08 0.46 19.12
CA CYS A 227 -9.31 0.79 18.41
C CYS A 227 -9.47 2.31 18.22
N ASP A 228 -9.27 3.12 19.28
CA ASP A 228 -9.31 4.59 19.18
C ASP A 228 -8.28 5.11 18.17
N LEU A 229 -7.08 4.52 18.19
CA LEU A 229 -6.01 4.86 17.25
C LEU A 229 -6.43 4.59 15.79
N ILE A 230 -7.04 3.45 15.50
CA ILE A 230 -7.54 3.14 14.15
C ILE A 230 -8.71 4.06 13.77
N MET A 231 -9.60 4.36 14.72
CA MET A 231 -10.72 5.27 14.49
C MET A 231 -10.27 6.70 14.18
N SER A 232 -9.08 7.13 14.66
CA SER A 232 -8.53 8.43 14.31
C SER A 232 -8.28 8.60 12.82
N PHE A 233 -8.07 7.51 12.08
CA PHE A 233 -7.86 7.54 10.62
C PHE A 233 -9.08 8.02 9.85
N LEU A 234 -10.29 7.95 10.41
CA LEU A 234 -11.49 8.52 9.80
C LEU A 234 -11.45 10.05 9.72
N MET A 235 -10.64 10.68 10.58
CA MET A 235 -10.38 12.12 10.54
C MET A 235 -9.22 12.49 9.61
N TYR A 236 -8.55 11.55 9.10
CA TYR A 236 -7.36 11.39 8.28
C TYR A 236 -6.43 12.61 8.14
N ASN A 237 -6.90 13.82 7.87
CA ASN A 237 -6.09 15.04 7.79
C ASN A 237 -6.48 16.11 8.84
N ASP A 238 -7.40 15.80 9.74
CA ASP A 238 -7.72 16.68 10.87
C ASP A 238 -6.82 16.38 12.06
N ILE A 239 -5.63 16.98 12.08
CA ILE A 239 -4.65 16.71 13.14
C ILE A 239 -5.17 17.12 14.51
N THR A 240 -6.00 18.15 14.61
CA THR A 240 -6.62 18.58 15.87
C THR A 240 -7.58 17.52 16.41
N GLY A 241 -8.47 17.01 15.55
CA GLY A 241 -9.37 15.91 15.89
C GLY A 241 -8.63 14.60 16.16
N MET A 242 -7.64 14.24 15.31
CA MET A 242 -6.81 13.05 15.51
C MET A 242 -6.07 13.09 16.84
N SER A 243 -5.57 14.25 17.26
CA SER A 243 -4.79 14.40 18.50
C SER A 243 -5.56 14.00 19.74
N VAL A 244 -6.86 14.22 19.77
CA VAL A 244 -7.74 13.80 20.88
C VAL A 244 -7.71 12.28 21.02
N LEU A 245 -7.94 11.55 19.92
CA LEU A 245 -7.93 10.08 19.91
C LEU A 245 -6.54 9.51 20.17
N HIS A 246 -5.48 10.14 19.64
CA HIS A 246 -4.10 9.72 19.91
C HIS A 246 -3.73 9.84 21.39
N ARG A 247 -4.14 10.94 22.05
CA ARG A 247 -3.92 11.10 23.50
C ARG A 247 -4.74 10.09 24.30
N GLN A 248 -6.00 9.85 23.94
CA GLN A 248 -6.83 8.82 24.56
C GLN A 248 -6.23 7.43 24.41
N ALA A 249 -5.84 7.05 23.19
CA ALA A 249 -5.16 5.79 22.91
C ALA A 249 -3.88 5.67 23.74
N SER A 250 -3.05 6.73 23.72
CA SER A 250 -1.80 6.78 24.46
C SER A 250 -1.98 6.66 25.98
N SER A 251 -3.08 7.17 26.55
CA SER A 251 -3.38 7.02 28.00
C SER A 251 -3.83 5.61 28.38
N LYS A 252 -4.44 4.87 27.45
CA LYS A 252 -4.94 3.50 27.68
C LYS A 252 -3.85 2.45 27.46
N MET A 253 -3.04 2.61 26.39
CA MET A 253 -2.14 1.57 25.92
C MET A 253 -0.84 1.48 26.73
N THR A 254 -0.53 0.27 27.18
CA THR A 254 0.74 -0.09 27.85
C THR A 254 1.72 -0.79 26.91
N ARG A 255 1.26 -1.29 25.76
CA ARG A 255 2.05 -1.84 24.67
C ARG A 255 1.84 -1.09 23.36
N PRO A 256 2.79 -1.18 22.42
CA PRO A 256 2.59 -0.65 21.07
C PRO A 256 1.43 -1.33 20.32
N ALA A 257 0.86 -0.61 19.36
CA ALA A 257 -0.14 -1.14 18.43
C ALA A 257 0.45 -2.27 17.59
N ILE A 258 -0.32 -3.33 17.41
CA ILE A 258 0.06 -4.48 16.58
C ILE A 258 -0.36 -4.24 15.12
N SER A 259 -1.49 -3.55 14.92
CA SER A 259 -2.04 -3.27 13.59
C SER A 259 -1.23 -2.24 12.79
N ILE A 260 -0.29 -1.51 13.40
CA ILE A 260 0.51 -0.47 12.76
C ILE A 260 1.99 -0.84 12.80
N ARG A 261 2.59 -0.93 11.62
CA ARG A 261 4.04 -1.17 11.52
C ARG A 261 4.84 0.12 11.58
N LYS A 262 5.95 0.11 12.32
CA LYS A 262 6.91 1.21 12.45
C LYS A 262 7.35 1.80 11.09
N THR A 263 7.59 0.96 10.10
CA THR A 263 8.09 1.34 8.77
C THR A 263 7.00 1.48 7.70
N GLY A 264 5.73 1.51 8.10
CA GLY A 264 4.60 1.67 7.19
C GLY A 264 4.56 3.04 6.50
N SER A 265 3.69 3.18 5.50
CA SER A 265 3.45 4.47 4.86
C SER A 265 2.57 5.34 5.76
N TRP A 266 3.08 6.53 6.14
CA TRP A 266 2.40 7.44 7.06
C TRP A 266 1.52 8.47 6.34
N THR A 267 1.99 9.03 5.20
CA THR A 267 1.30 10.11 4.48
C THR A 267 0.25 9.63 3.47
N PHE A 268 -0.15 8.37 3.51
CA PHE A 268 -1.03 7.76 2.48
C PHE A 268 -0.54 7.95 1.03
N GLY A 269 0.77 8.15 0.84
CA GLY A 269 1.39 8.38 -0.47
C GLY A 269 1.48 9.85 -0.87
N SER A 270 1.10 10.81 -0.02
CA SER A 270 1.38 12.22 -0.23
C SER A 270 2.88 12.49 -0.19
N PRO A 271 3.43 13.32 -1.09
CA PRO A 271 4.83 13.75 -1.08
C PRO A 271 5.12 14.84 -0.06
N SER A 272 4.11 15.40 0.61
CA SER A 272 4.22 16.49 1.57
C SER A 272 3.28 16.29 2.74
N VAL A 273 3.77 16.54 3.94
CA VAL A 273 3.00 16.50 5.18
C VAL A 273 2.08 17.72 5.25
N LEU A 274 2.60 18.90 4.94
CA LEU A 274 1.83 20.13 4.98
C LEU A 274 0.66 20.14 3.98
N MET A 275 0.89 19.67 2.74
CA MET A 275 -0.18 19.55 1.73
C MET A 275 -1.32 18.65 2.21
N MET A 276 -1.01 17.66 3.04
CA MET A 276 -2.01 16.74 3.59
C MET A 276 -2.76 17.34 4.76
N PHE A 277 -2.09 18.06 5.67
CA PHE A 277 -2.66 18.46 6.96
C PHE A 277 -3.10 19.93 7.06
N HIS A 278 -2.70 20.78 6.09
CA HIS A 278 -3.21 22.16 6.05
C HIS A 278 -4.62 22.20 5.44
N ARG A 279 -5.62 22.41 6.31
CA ARG A 279 -7.03 22.23 5.96
C ARG A 279 -7.75 23.53 5.61
N ARG A 280 -7.30 24.65 6.13
CA ARG A 280 -8.02 25.91 5.98
C ARG A 280 -7.08 27.11 6.13
N SER A 281 -7.26 28.09 5.28
CA SER A 281 -6.54 29.36 5.34
C SER A 281 -6.67 30.01 6.72
N GLY A 282 -5.56 30.51 7.26
CA GLY A 282 -5.45 31.14 8.57
C GLY A 282 -5.40 30.19 9.76
N THR A 283 -5.22 28.88 9.54
CA THR A 283 -5.15 27.89 10.64
C THR A 283 -3.78 27.24 10.79
N LEU A 284 -2.78 27.66 10.00
CA LEU A 284 -1.46 27.03 9.97
C LEU A 284 -0.81 26.89 11.36
N ASP A 285 -0.76 27.96 12.15
CA ASP A 285 -0.11 27.94 13.47
C ASP A 285 -0.79 26.95 14.43
N ALA A 286 -2.13 26.89 14.40
CA ALA A 286 -2.90 25.95 15.21
C ALA A 286 -2.65 24.49 14.77
N GLU A 287 -2.54 24.24 13.47
CA GLU A 287 -2.26 22.91 12.90
C GLU A 287 -0.83 22.47 13.21
N LEU A 288 0.18 23.35 13.11
CA LEU A 288 1.55 23.07 13.51
C LEU A 288 1.64 22.76 15.01
N THR A 289 0.98 23.55 15.85
CA THR A 289 0.91 23.31 17.29
C THR A 289 0.29 21.95 17.59
N ALA A 290 -0.87 21.65 17.00
CA ALA A 290 -1.54 20.36 17.19
C ALA A 290 -0.68 19.18 16.72
N MET A 291 0.06 19.32 15.60
CA MET A 291 0.97 18.32 15.10
C MET A 291 2.11 18.07 16.10
N ASN A 292 2.75 19.14 16.58
CA ASN A 292 3.86 19.05 17.54
C ASN A 292 3.42 18.38 18.87
N GLU A 293 2.22 18.69 19.36
CA GLU A 293 1.66 18.10 20.58
C GLU A 293 1.18 16.65 20.39
N CYS A 294 0.66 16.32 19.22
CA CYS A 294 0.06 15.02 18.93
C CYS A 294 1.10 13.92 18.71
N MET A 295 2.16 14.21 17.93
CA MET A 295 3.06 13.19 17.43
C MET A 295 3.84 12.44 18.52
N PRO A 296 4.29 13.03 19.63
CA PRO A 296 4.91 12.27 20.73
C PRO A 296 4.00 11.18 21.31
N HIS A 297 2.70 11.44 21.44
CA HIS A 297 1.73 10.44 21.90
C HIS A 297 1.55 9.32 20.88
N TYR A 298 1.49 9.67 19.60
CA TYR A 298 1.40 8.73 18.50
C TYR A 298 2.64 7.83 18.42
N TYR A 299 3.84 8.41 18.46
CA TYR A 299 5.12 7.66 18.39
C TYR A 299 5.26 6.63 19.49
N ARG A 300 4.84 6.98 20.71
CA ARG A 300 4.89 6.07 21.86
C ARG A 300 4.11 4.78 21.60
N ILE A 301 2.93 4.88 21.02
CA ILE A 301 2.04 3.74 20.80
C ILE A 301 2.22 3.06 19.44
N THR A 302 3.05 3.60 18.56
CA THR A 302 3.29 3.05 17.20
C THR A 302 4.77 2.74 16.93
N GLN A 303 5.61 2.70 17.97
CA GLN A 303 7.06 2.46 17.85
C GLN A 303 7.77 3.48 16.93
N GLY A 304 7.28 4.72 16.88
CA GLY A 304 7.86 5.77 16.06
C GLY A 304 7.44 5.75 14.59
N HIS A 305 6.30 5.13 14.24
CA HIS A 305 5.74 5.22 12.89
C HIS A 305 5.51 6.69 12.49
N GLY A 306 6.07 7.12 11.36
CA GLY A 306 5.99 8.50 10.89
C GLY A 306 6.86 9.49 11.66
N GLN A 307 7.84 9.03 12.47
CA GLN A 307 8.72 9.90 13.24
C GLN A 307 9.42 10.93 12.36
N GLY A 308 9.41 12.20 12.81
CA GLY A 308 9.93 13.34 12.07
C GLY A 308 8.87 14.09 11.24
N ALA A 309 7.62 13.62 11.21
CA ALA A 309 6.56 14.28 10.45
C ALA A 309 6.27 15.71 10.95
N GLU A 310 6.33 15.95 12.27
CA GLU A 310 6.15 17.26 12.89
C GLU A 310 7.29 18.24 12.50
N LEU A 311 8.53 17.77 12.50
CA LEU A 311 9.67 18.58 12.07
C LEU A 311 9.58 18.92 10.60
N LEU A 312 9.21 17.94 9.78
CA LEU A 312 9.04 18.14 8.35
C LEU A 312 7.89 19.11 8.04
N MET A 313 6.75 19.01 8.73
CA MET A 313 5.64 19.94 8.52
C MET A 313 6.04 21.39 8.86
N ASN A 314 6.80 21.59 9.94
CA ASN A 314 7.36 22.89 10.29
C ASN A 314 8.37 23.39 9.22
N ALA A 315 9.23 22.50 8.70
CA ALA A 315 10.16 22.84 7.62
C ALA A 315 9.44 23.26 6.33
N GLU A 316 8.38 22.52 5.95
CA GLU A 316 7.54 22.83 4.80
C GLU A 316 6.80 24.16 4.96
N ALA A 317 6.29 24.46 6.18
CA ALA A 317 5.63 25.73 6.48
C ALA A 317 6.63 26.90 6.36
N ALA A 318 7.81 26.81 6.98
CA ALA A 318 8.87 27.82 6.86
C ALA A 318 9.26 28.03 5.38
N PHE A 319 9.39 26.97 4.61
CA PHE A 319 9.66 27.07 3.16
C PHE A 319 8.54 27.81 2.43
N MET A 320 7.27 27.46 2.68
CA MET A 320 6.11 28.13 2.02
C MET A 320 6.03 29.62 2.33
N GLN A 321 6.49 30.02 3.51
CA GLN A 321 6.58 31.43 3.94
C GLN A 321 7.83 32.16 3.42
N GLY A 322 8.76 31.45 2.75
CA GLY A 322 10.02 32.02 2.24
C GLY A 322 11.15 32.08 3.27
N ASN A 323 10.99 31.45 4.43
CA ASN A 323 11.99 31.36 5.50
C ASN A 323 12.98 30.21 5.21
N PHE A 324 13.79 30.35 4.16
CA PHE A 324 14.59 29.23 3.62
C PHE A 324 15.65 28.69 4.59
N SER A 325 16.26 29.55 5.40
CA SER A 325 17.27 29.13 6.36
C SER A 325 16.65 28.26 7.46
N ASP A 326 15.50 28.65 7.99
CA ASP A 326 14.77 27.86 8.99
C ASP A 326 14.27 26.53 8.40
N ALA A 327 13.76 26.59 7.16
CA ALA A 327 13.35 25.39 6.42
C ALA A 327 14.50 24.40 6.25
N GLN A 328 15.72 24.87 5.92
CA GLN A 328 16.91 24.05 5.77
C GLN A 328 17.32 23.42 7.11
N ILE A 329 17.37 24.21 8.20
CA ILE A 329 17.73 23.71 9.53
C ILE A 329 16.76 22.60 9.97
N LEU A 330 15.47 22.84 9.85
CA LEU A 330 14.44 21.86 10.24
C LEU A 330 14.47 20.60 9.35
N LEU A 331 14.77 20.76 8.06
CA LEU A 331 14.93 19.63 7.14
C LEU A 331 16.13 18.75 7.54
N GLU A 332 17.30 19.34 7.86
CA GLU A 332 18.47 18.60 8.33
C GLU A 332 18.20 17.90 9.67
N GLN A 333 17.49 18.56 10.59
CA GLN A 333 17.04 17.93 11.83
C GLN A 333 16.12 16.73 11.56
N THR A 334 15.22 16.85 10.58
CA THR A 334 14.35 15.75 10.16
C THR A 334 15.17 14.58 9.63
N TYR A 335 16.10 14.81 8.70
CA TYR A 335 16.99 13.76 8.18
C TYR A 335 17.77 13.06 9.29
N SER A 336 18.31 13.83 10.24
CA SER A 336 19.04 13.27 11.40
C SER A 336 18.13 12.39 12.28
N THR A 337 16.90 12.82 12.50
CA THR A 337 15.91 12.08 13.32
C THR A 337 15.49 10.76 12.66
N ILE A 338 15.34 10.72 11.33
CA ILE A 338 14.87 9.53 10.61
C ILE A 338 16.00 8.56 10.24
N ALA A 339 17.26 8.99 10.25
CA ALA A 339 18.41 8.20 9.77
C ALA A 339 18.54 6.82 10.42
N SER A 340 18.20 6.70 11.71
CA SER A 340 18.28 5.44 12.49
C SER A 340 16.98 4.63 12.51
N ASN A 341 15.87 5.16 11.94
CA ASN A 341 14.53 4.65 12.25
C ASN A 341 13.81 3.99 11.07
N GLY A 342 14.42 3.96 9.86
CA GLY A 342 13.85 3.32 8.68
C GLY A 342 12.55 3.98 8.19
N GLN A 343 12.40 5.30 8.39
CA GLN A 343 11.22 6.08 8.00
C GLN A 343 11.26 6.47 6.50
N HIS A 344 11.24 5.49 5.62
CA HIS A 344 11.36 5.71 4.16
C HIS A 344 10.32 6.70 3.63
N ASN A 345 9.08 6.65 4.14
CA ASN A 345 8.03 7.55 3.69
C ASN A 345 8.35 9.02 4.03
N ILE A 346 8.77 9.31 5.26
CA ILE A 346 9.15 10.67 5.67
C ILE A 346 10.41 11.12 4.93
N SER A 347 11.40 10.22 4.72
CA SER A 347 12.58 10.52 3.91
C SER A 347 12.23 10.97 2.49
N LEU A 348 11.26 10.32 1.84
CA LEU A 348 10.81 10.71 0.49
C LEU A 348 10.09 12.07 0.49
N CYS A 349 9.34 12.39 1.55
CA CYS A 349 8.76 13.72 1.71
C CYS A 349 9.84 14.79 1.96
N CYS A 350 10.89 14.47 2.73
CA CYS A 350 12.07 15.34 2.87
C CYS A 350 12.74 15.60 1.51
N ASP A 351 12.88 14.58 0.66
CA ASP A 351 13.44 14.75 -0.69
C ASP A 351 12.57 15.67 -1.56
N PHE A 352 11.23 15.63 -1.40
CA PHE A 352 10.33 16.55 -2.11
C PHE A 352 10.53 18.00 -1.67
N LEU A 353 10.70 18.25 -0.37
CA LEU A 353 11.04 19.58 0.13
C LEU A 353 12.45 19.99 -0.30
N ALA A 354 13.46 19.10 -0.18
CA ALA A 354 14.84 19.37 -0.57
C ALA A 354 14.96 19.76 -2.06
N ALA A 355 14.24 19.05 -2.93
CA ALA A 355 14.19 19.36 -4.35
C ALA A 355 13.73 20.80 -4.62
N ARG A 356 12.66 21.25 -3.96
CA ARG A 356 12.09 22.59 -4.09
C ARG A 356 12.99 23.63 -3.45
N LEU A 357 13.46 23.39 -2.22
CA LEU A 357 14.32 24.31 -1.48
C LEU A 357 15.66 24.55 -2.20
N SER A 358 16.21 23.53 -2.86
CA SER A 358 17.46 23.64 -3.64
C SER A 358 17.39 24.63 -4.81
N LEU A 359 16.20 25.09 -5.18
CA LEU A 359 16.00 26.13 -6.21
C LEU A 359 16.19 27.56 -5.66
N PHE A 360 16.14 27.72 -4.33
CA PHE A 360 16.13 29.01 -3.66
C PHE A 360 17.29 29.18 -2.66
N GLN A 361 17.84 28.09 -2.14
CA GLN A 361 18.84 28.10 -1.09
C GLN A 361 20.07 27.29 -1.51
N GLU A 362 21.25 27.89 -1.41
CA GLU A 362 22.51 27.19 -1.62
C GLU A 362 22.83 26.26 -0.46
N GLY A 363 23.57 25.19 -0.74
CA GLY A 363 24.00 24.22 0.30
C GLY A 363 22.96 23.14 0.63
N VAL A 364 21.74 23.20 0.08
CA VAL A 364 20.76 22.13 0.23
C VAL A 364 21.17 20.91 -0.58
N THR A 365 21.33 19.78 0.08
CA THR A 365 21.67 18.52 -0.59
C THR A 365 20.44 17.91 -1.24
N PHE A 366 20.41 17.90 -2.56
CA PHE A 366 19.41 17.19 -3.35
C PHE A 366 20.09 16.32 -4.40
N VAL A 367 19.73 15.04 -4.46
CA VAL A 367 20.33 14.07 -5.38
C VAL A 367 19.83 14.31 -6.79
N LYS A 368 20.62 14.96 -7.63
CA LYS A 368 20.28 15.26 -9.03
C LYS A 368 20.28 14.01 -9.93
N ASN A 369 20.95 12.92 -9.53
CA ASN A 369 20.94 11.65 -10.27
C ASN A 369 20.11 10.60 -9.52
N PRO A 370 18.87 10.39 -9.95
CA PRO A 370 17.92 9.54 -9.22
C PRO A 370 18.13 8.03 -9.40
N GLU A 371 18.99 7.59 -10.32
CA GLU A 371 19.04 6.20 -10.79
C GLU A 371 19.42 5.19 -9.67
N VAL A 372 20.34 5.57 -8.79
CA VAL A 372 20.76 4.68 -7.69
C VAL A 372 19.61 4.50 -6.69
N LYS A 373 19.01 5.60 -6.23
CA LYS A 373 17.90 5.56 -5.27
C LYS A 373 16.65 4.90 -5.88
N ARG A 374 16.42 5.08 -7.18
CA ARG A 374 15.34 4.41 -7.91
C ARG A 374 15.49 2.89 -7.88
N LYS A 375 16.71 2.38 -8.13
CA LYS A 375 17.00 0.93 -8.07
C LYS A 375 16.79 0.37 -6.67
N GLU A 376 17.24 1.09 -5.66
CA GLU A 376 17.03 0.73 -4.25
C GLU A 376 15.52 0.62 -3.94
N LEU A 377 14.74 1.65 -4.26
CA LEU A 377 13.29 1.68 -4.02
C LEU A 377 12.55 0.56 -4.77
N LEU A 378 12.97 0.25 -6.01
CA LEU A 378 12.42 -0.88 -6.77
C LEU A 378 12.66 -2.22 -6.06
N SER A 379 13.81 -2.41 -5.42
CA SER A 379 14.12 -3.64 -4.67
C SER A 379 13.23 -3.83 -3.44
N LEU A 380 12.65 -2.75 -2.90
CA LEU A 380 11.72 -2.77 -1.77
C LEU A 380 10.28 -3.13 -2.17
N HIS A 381 10.00 -3.27 -3.48
CA HIS A 381 8.69 -3.64 -4.04
C HIS A 381 7.51 -2.79 -3.51
N ASN A 382 7.74 -1.53 -3.18
CA ASN A 382 6.73 -0.60 -2.69
C ASN A 382 6.39 0.47 -3.73
N MET A 383 5.35 0.24 -4.52
CA MET A 383 4.91 1.14 -5.58
C MET A 383 4.49 2.53 -5.07
N MET A 384 3.98 2.63 -3.84
CA MET A 384 3.62 3.92 -3.25
C MET A 384 4.86 4.79 -3.05
N TRP A 385 5.96 4.23 -2.58
CA TRP A 385 7.22 4.96 -2.44
C TRP A 385 7.80 5.36 -3.80
N MET A 386 7.68 4.50 -4.80
CA MET A 386 8.06 4.84 -6.17
C MET A 386 7.25 6.03 -6.71
N ASN A 387 5.95 6.07 -6.43
CA ASN A 387 5.10 7.17 -6.86
C ASN A 387 5.50 8.50 -6.20
N ILE A 388 5.82 8.51 -4.91
CA ILE A 388 6.33 9.70 -4.21
C ILE A 388 7.66 10.14 -4.81
N PHE A 389 8.57 9.18 -5.05
CA PHE A 389 9.86 9.46 -5.67
C PHE A 389 9.70 10.06 -7.07
N ASP A 390 8.91 9.44 -7.94
CA ASP A 390 8.66 9.94 -9.29
C ASP A 390 7.97 11.31 -9.27
N SER A 391 7.06 11.57 -8.31
CA SER A 391 6.40 12.87 -8.14
C SER A 391 7.38 13.99 -7.79
N THR A 392 8.39 13.70 -6.94
CA THR A 392 9.46 14.64 -6.59
C THR A 392 10.21 15.11 -7.81
N TYR A 393 10.69 14.18 -8.62
CA TYR A 393 11.45 14.52 -9.83
C TYR A 393 10.57 15.11 -10.93
N ALA A 394 9.31 14.69 -11.03
CA ALA A 394 8.36 15.29 -11.96
C ALA A 394 8.13 16.76 -11.65
N TYR A 395 7.87 17.08 -10.37
CA TYR A 395 7.66 18.46 -9.95
C TYR A 395 8.92 19.32 -10.14
N TYR A 396 10.08 18.82 -9.68
CA TYR A 396 11.37 19.50 -9.82
C TYR A 396 11.71 19.83 -11.28
N TYR A 397 11.66 18.83 -12.18
CA TYR A 397 11.99 19.05 -13.59
C TYR A 397 10.95 19.91 -14.32
N ALA A 398 9.69 19.87 -13.89
CA ALA A 398 8.66 20.76 -14.42
C ALA A 398 8.94 22.24 -14.04
N LEU A 399 9.36 22.51 -12.78
CA LEU A 399 9.73 23.85 -12.33
C LEU A 399 10.93 24.43 -13.09
N ILE A 400 11.97 23.64 -13.32
CA ILE A 400 13.17 24.09 -14.07
C ILE A 400 13.02 23.92 -15.59
N ARG A 401 11.84 23.56 -16.07
CA ARG A 401 11.48 23.45 -17.50
C ARG A 401 12.35 22.47 -18.30
N MET A 402 12.60 21.31 -17.72
CA MET A 402 13.29 20.18 -18.35
C MET A 402 12.35 19.00 -18.59
N PRO A 403 11.33 19.14 -19.46
CA PRO A 403 10.28 18.11 -19.61
C PRO A 403 10.81 16.75 -20.09
N GLU A 404 11.97 16.75 -20.77
CA GLU A 404 12.61 15.50 -21.23
C GLU A 404 13.10 14.60 -20.08
N LYS A 405 13.39 15.20 -18.90
CA LYS A 405 13.86 14.48 -17.71
C LYS A 405 12.73 14.01 -16.76
N ILE A 406 11.50 14.43 -17.03
CA ILE A 406 10.36 14.06 -16.21
C ILE A 406 10.16 12.53 -16.28
N PRO A 407 9.95 11.84 -15.13
CA PRO A 407 9.65 10.40 -15.11
C PRO A 407 8.45 10.03 -15.98
N ALA A 408 8.50 8.87 -16.64
CA ALA A 408 7.51 8.44 -17.63
C ALA A 408 6.07 8.49 -17.12
N LEU A 409 5.84 8.10 -15.85
CA LEU A 409 4.51 8.14 -15.22
C LEU A 409 3.81 9.50 -15.39
N PHE A 410 4.55 10.59 -15.20
CA PHE A 410 4.04 11.96 -15.31
C PHE A 410 4.23 12.56 -16.72
N LYS A 411 5.35 12.24 -17.37
CA LYS A 411 5.68 12.74 -18.72
C LYS A 411 4.65 12.28 -19.76
N ASP A 412 4.25 11.01 -19.66
CA ASP A 412 3.34 10.35 -20.60
C ASP A 412 1.89 10.34 -20.11
N HIS A 413 1.61 11.05 -19.01
CA HIS A 413 0.26 11.24 -18.43
C HIS A 413 -0.45 9.94 -18.05
N MET A 414 0.27 9.02 -17.44
CA MET A 414 -0.23 7.69 -17.11
C MET A 414 -0.81 7.57 -15.69
N LEU A 415 -1.15 8.68 -15.00
CA LEU A 415 -1.70 8.63 -13.64
C LEU A 415 -3.00 7.81 -13.53
N SER A 416 -3.79 7.72 -14.61
CA SER A 416 -5.00 6.90 -14.65
C SER A 416 -4.74 5.40 -14.68
N THR A 417 -3.53 4.97 -15.04
CA THR A 417 -3.14 3.54 -15.10
C THR A 417 -2.63 3.02 -13.77
N VAL A 418 -2.39 3.91 -12.79
CA VAL A 418 -1.86 3.57 -11.47
C VAL A 418 -2.93 3.74 -10.42
N SER A 419 -3.03 2.75 -9.53
CA SER A 419 -3.91 2.84 -8.36
C SER A 419 -3.21 3.64 -7.26
N PHE A 420 -3.72 4.85 -7.00
CA PHE A 420 -3.32 5.67 -5.86
C PHE A 420 -4.30 5.50 -4.71
N LEU A 421 -3.81 5.66 -3.49
CA LEU A 421 -4.72 5.87 -2.36
C LEU A 421 -5.46 7.20 -2.56
N SER A 422 -6.75 7.22 -2.30
CA SER A 422 -7.59 8.42 -2.52
C SER A 422 -7.04 9.68 -1.85
N PRO A 423 -6.45 9.64 -0.63
CA PRO A 423 -5.91 10.84 0.00
C PRO A 423 -4.77 11.52 -0.78
N CYS A 424 -3.89 10.77 -1.47
CA CYS A 424 -2.76 11.39 -2.17
C CYS A 424 -3.07 11.80 -3.62
N ARG A 425 -4.16 11.34 -4.20
CA ARG A 425 -4.49 11.59 -5.61
C ARG A 425 -4.54 13.07 -5.97
N PRO A 426 -5.16 13.97 -5.18
CA PRO A 426 -5.16 15.40 -5.49
C PRO A 426 -3.75 16.02 -5.59
N MET A 427 -2.81 15.57 -4.74
CA MET A 427 -1.42 16.03 -4.80
C MET A 427 -0.73 15.56 -6.09
N MET A 428 -0.93 14.30 -6.49
CA MET A 428 -0.38 13.76 -7.72
C MET A 428 -0.92 14.48 -8.95
N GLU A 429 -2.22 14.79 -8.98
CA GLU A 429 -2.86 15.55 -10.06
C GLU A 429 -2.39 17.01 -10.10
N MET A 430 -2.14 17.65 -8.95
CA MET A 430 -1.55 18.98 -8.84
C MET A 430 -0.10 18.99 -9.38
N ILE A 431 0.69 17.96 -9.08
CA ILE A 431 2.06 17.81 -9.63
C ILE A 431 2.01 17.64 -11.15
N GLU A 432 1.09 16.83 -11.67
CA GLU A 432 0.92 16.68 -13.12
C GLU A 432 0.42 17.96 -13.79
N ASN A 433 -0.32 18.83 -13.11
CA ASN A 433 -0.65 20.17 -13.61
C ASN A 433 0.62 20.99 -13.85
N GLN A 434 1.63 20.91 -12.96
CA GLN A 434 2.91 21.58 -13.17
C GLN A 434 3.64 21.01 -14.39
N VAL A 435 3.55 19.70 -14.61
CA VAL A 435 4.07 19.05 -15.82
C VAL A 435 3.35 19.56 -17.06
N PHE A 436 2.02 19.63 -17.06
CA PHE A 436 1.26 20.21 -18.17
C PHE A 436 1.67 21.66 -18.48
N LEU A 437 1.90 22.50 -17.45
CA LEU A 437 2.39 23.85 -17.65
C LEU A 437 3.75 23.86 -18.36
N SER A 438 4.70 23.02 -17.91
CA SER A 438 6.04 22.92 -18.51
C SER A 438 6.01 22.44 -19.96
N GLN A 439 5.02 21.61 -20.31
CA GLN A 439 4.77 21.08 -21.66
C GLN A 439 3.84 21.98 -22.50
N LYS A 440 3.43 23.15 -21.98
CA LYS A 440 2.51 24.10 -22.63
C LYS A 440 1.10 23.55 -22.91
N MET A 441 0.66 22.56 -22.14
CA MET A 441 -0.66 21.94 -22.27
C MET A 441 -1.73 22.68 -21.43
N TYR A 442 -1.83 23.99 -21.60
CA TYR A 442 -2.63 24.88 -20.75
C TYR A 442 -4.10 24.50 -20.64
N ALA A 443 -4.70 24.07 -21.75
CA ALA A 443 -6.11 23.65 -21.75
C ALA A 443 -6.36 22.44 -20.84
N LYS A 444 -5.38 21.53 -20.71
CA LYS A 444 -5.50 20.37 -19.79
C LYS A 444 -5.47 20.80 -18.31
N VAL A 445 -4.66 21.80 -17.96
CA VAL A 445 -4.63 22.37 -16.61
C VAL A 445 -6.00 22.93 -16.24
N ILE A 446 -6.60 23.73 -17.14
CA ILE A 446 -7.92 24.34 -16.92
C ILE A 446 -9.00 23.25 -16.79
N GLY A 447 -9.08 22.31 -17.74
CA GLY A 447 -10.08 21.23 -17.68
C GLY A 447 -9.97 20.37 -16.43
N ARG A 448 -8.75 20.09 -15.97
CA ARG A 448 -8.54 19.33 -14.72
C ARG A 448 -8.96 20.13 -13.49
N SER A 449 -8.73 21.44 -13.46
CA SER A 449 -9.08 22.26 -12.30
C SER A 449 -10.57 22.23 -11.96
N GLU A 450 -11.45 22.06 -12.96
CA GLU A 450 -12.90 21.98 -12.80
C GLU A 450 -13.32 20.76 -11.95
N THR A 451 -12.56 19.68 -11.99
CA THR A 451 -12.82 18.48 -11.20
C THR A 451 -11.97 18.42 -9.93
N LEU A 452 -10.74 18.91 -9.98
CA LEU A 452 -9.79 18.79 -8.87
C LEU A 452 -10.09 19.78 -7.74
N LEU A 453 -10.46 21.03 -8.03
CA LEU A 453 -10.78 22.02 -6.98
C LEU A 453 -11.96 21.59 -6.09
N PRO A 454 -13.09 21.09 -6.61
CA PRO A 454 -14.16 20.55 -5.77
C PRO A 454 -13.72 19.38 -4.89
N VAL A 455 -12.80 18.53 -5.38
CA VAL A 455 -12.24 17.43 -4.59
C VAL A 455 -11.36 17.98 -3.47
N CYS A 456 -10.49 18.96 -3.73
CA CYS A 456 -9.66 19.60 -2.72
C CYS A 456 -10.52 20.26 -1.63
N GLU A 457 -11.59 20.95 -2.01
CA GLU A 457 -12.54 21.57 -1.07
C GLU A 457 -13.21 20.52 -0.18
N LYS A 458 -13.76 19.46 -0.77
CA LYS A 458 -14.40 18.37 -0.04
C LYS A 458 -13.43 17.65 0.91
N MET A 459 -12.18 17.52 0.52
CA MET A 459 -11.13 16.86 1.29
C MET A 459 -10.40 17.83 2.24
N HIS A 460 -10.73 19.09 2.23
CA HIS A 460 -10.04 20.14 3.02
C HIS A 460 -8.53 20.17 2.74
N TYR A 461 -8.13 20.20 1.48
CA TYR A 461 -6.74 20.32 1.06
C TYR A 461 -6.45 21.75 0.58
N GLU A 462 -6.31 22.68 1.56
CA GLU A 462 -6.20 24.13 1.26
C GLU A 462 -4.94 24.44 0.46
N LEU A 463 -3.77 23.92 0.87
CA LEU A 463 -2.53 24.20 0.17
C LEU A 463 -2.51 23.60 -1.26
N VAL A 464 -3.10 22.42 -1.45
CA VAL A 464 -3.24 21.84 -2.80
C VAL A 464 -4.18 22.68 -3.66
N SER A 465 -5.30 23.12 -3.09
CA SER A 465 -6.25 24.02 -3.76
C SER A 465 -5.57 25.33 -4.19
N LEU A 466 -4.74 25.91 -3.32
CA LEU A 466 -3.95 27.12 -3.62
C LEU A 466 -3.02 26.89 -4.82
N HIS A 467 -2.24 25.81 -4.84
CA HIS A 467 -1.40 25.47 -5.97
C HIS A 467 -2.19 25.31 -7.27
N VAL A 468 -3.32 24.59 -7.24
CA VAL A 468 -4.19 24.38 -8.42
C VAL A 468 -4.77 25.68 -8.93
N GLN A 469 -5.21 26.59 -8.05
CA GLN A 469 -5.72 27.91 -8.44
C GLN A 469 -4.64 28.73 -9.18
N ILE A 470 -3.41 28.76 -8.65
CA ILE A 470 -2.28 29.49 -9.25
C ILE A 470 -1.87 28.86 -10.58
N GLN A 471 -1.79 27.53 -10.66
CA GLN A 471 -1.50 26.81 -11.91
C GLN A 471 -2.56 27.07 -12.99
N THR A 472 -3.83 27.12 -12.59
CA THR A 472 -4.94 27.44 -13.51
C THR A 472 -4.88 28.90 -13.98
N ALA A 473 -4.58 29.82 -13.06
CA ALA A 473 -4.35 31.21 -13.43
C ALA A 473 -3.17 31.39 -14.40
N ALA A 474 -2.08 30.64 -14.16
CA ALA A 474 -0.94 30.59 -15.08
C ALA A 474 -1.35 30.10 -16.48
N ALA A 475 -2.16 29.05 -16.55
CA ALA A 475 -2.68 28.53 -17.83
C ALA A 475 -3.59 29.55 -18.54
N TYR A 476 -4.48 30.25 -17.83
CA TYR A 476 -5.30 31.33 -18.40
C TYR A 476 -4.43 32.49 -18.91
N ALA A 477 -3.43 32.92 -18.13
CA ALA A 477 -2.51 33.99 -18.53
C ALA A 477 -1.80 33.63 -19.84
N MET A 478 -1.29 32.41 -19.95
CA MET A 478 -0.60 31.92 -21.15
C MET A 478 -1.51 31.77 -22.39
N LEU A 479 -2.81 31.66 -22.19
CA LEU A 479 -3.82 31.67 -23.26
C LEU A 479 -4.38 33.06 -23.55
N GLY A 480 -3.83 34.13 -22.94
CA GLY A 480 -4.31 35.51 -23.11
C GLY A 480 -5.63 35.83 -22.40
N LYS A 481 -6.15 34.94 -21.56
CA LYS A 481 -7.37 35.14 -20.75
C LYS A 481 -7.04 35.86 -19.45
N HIS A 482 -6.54 37.06 -19.54
CA HIS A 482 -6.01 37.83 -18.40
C HIS A 482 -7.07 38.18 -17.35
N HIS A 483 -8.33 38.32 -17.73
CA HIS A 483 -9.42 38.57 -16.78
C HIS A 483 -9.63 37.37 -15.85
N ASP A 484 -9.75 36.17 -16.41
CA ASP A 484 -9.94 34.93 -15.65
C ASP A 484 -8.72 34.63 -14.76
N ALA A 485 -7.51 34.84 -15.31
CA ALA A 485 -6.27 34.71 -14.55
C ALA A 485 -6.22 35.65 -13.35
N ARG A 486 -6.64 36.91 -13.51
CA ARG A 486 -6.67 37.91 -12.43
C ARG A 486 -7.64 37.52 -11.32
N GLN A 487 -8.86 37.13 -11.66
CA GLN A 487 -9.86 36.70 -10.68
C GLN A 487 -9.35 35.53 -9.81
N LEU A 488 -8.75 34.52 -10.45
CA LEU A 488 -8.18 33.37 -9.74
C LEU A 488 -6.99 33.77 -8.85
N LEU A 489 -6.09 34.64 -9.34
CA LEU A 489 -4.95 35.11 -8.54
C LEU A 489 -5.40 35.94 -7.35
N GLN A 490 -6.41 36.79 -7.49
CA GLN A 490 -6.98 37.55 -6.38
C GLN A 490 -7.58 36.61 -5.30
N LYS A 491 -8.29 35.56 -5.73
CA LYS A 491 -8.81 34.55 -4.83
C LYS A 491 -7.65 33.80 -4.13
N ALA A 492 -6.65 33.35 -4.89
CA ALA A 492 -5.48 32.65 -4.36
C ALA A 492 -4.69 33.51 -3.35
N LEU A 493 -4.51 34.82 -3.61
CA LEU A 493 -3.88 35.74 -2.67
C LEU A 493 -4.67 35.83 -1.36
N GLY A 494 -6.01 35.94 -1.42
CA GLY A 494 -6.85 35.95 -0.24
C GLY A 494 -6.72 34.70 0.63
N HIS A 495 -6.50 33.54 0.01
CA HIS A 495 -6.29 32.26 0.69
C HIS A 495 -4.87 32.11 1.25
N ALA A 496 -3.85 32.66 0.57
CA ALA A 496 -2.45 32.50 0.96
C ALA A 496 -2.00 33.48 2.06
N MET A 497 -2.53 34.71 2.04
CA MET A 497 -2.07 35.80 2.93
C MET A 497 -2.20 35.49 4.42
N PRO A 498 -3.30 34.91 4.92
CA PRO A 498 -3.45 34.64 6.36
C PRO A 498 -2.35 33.76 6.95
N ASP A 499 -1.79 32.84 6.14
CA ASP A 499 -0.72 31.92 6.54
C ASP A 499 0.67 32.32 5.99
N GLY A 500 0.75 33.43 5.27
CA GLY A 500 1.99 33.98 4.71
C GLY A 500 2.59 33.15 3.57
N PHE A 501 1.80 32.37 2.84
CA PHE A 501 2.29 31.52 1.77
C PHE A 501 2.68 32.28 0.51
N LEU A 502 3.96 32.24 0.17
CA LEU A 502 4.56 32.94 -0.98
C LEU A 502 4.98 32.00 -2.09
N ILE A 503 5.53 30.86 -1.73
CA ILE A 503 6.23 29.95 -2.66
C ILE A 503 5.37 29.47 -3.84
N PRO A 504 4.07 29.12 -3.70
CA PRO A 504 3.27 28.72 -4.85
C PRO A 504 3.21 29.76 -5.96
N PHE A 505 3.23 31.08 -5.60
CA PHE A 505 3.28 32.18 -6.57
C PHE A 505 4.68 32.30 -7.20
N VAL A 506 5.74 32.17 -6.39
CA VAL A 506 7.13 32.29 -6.87
C VAL A 506 7.47 31.16 -7.84
N GLU A 507 7.09 29.92 -7.54
CA GLU A 507 7.27 28.76 -8.43
C GLU A 507 6.60 28.94 -9.81
N ASN A 508 5.51 29.72 -9.86
CA ASN A 508 4.76 29.99 -11.10
C ASN A 508 4.96 31.43 -11.62
N TYR A 509 5.86 32.21 -11.00
CA TYR A 509 6.03 33.64 -11.30
C TYR A 509 6.23 33.94 -12.78
N THR A 510 6.98 33.11 -13.48
CA THR A 510 7.26 33.32 -14.92
C THR A 510 6.02 33.27 -15.81
N TYR A 511 4.93 32.62 -15.35
CA TYR A 511 3.66 32.55 -16.06
C TYR A 511 2.68 33.66 -15.66
N ILE A 512 2.78 34.16 -14.42
CA ILE A 512 1.76 35.05 -13.82
C ILE A 512 2.22 36.47 -13.57
N LYS A 513 3.51 36.81 -13.83
CA LYS A 513 4.14 38.10 -13.48
C LYS A 513 3.35 39.31 -13.99
N ASP A 514 2.91 39.26 -15.26
CA ASP A 514 2.21 40.39 -15.89
C ASP A 514 0.83 40.62 -15.29
N VAL A 515 0.14 39.53 -14.92
CA VAL A 515 -1.17 39.57 -14.26
C VAL A 515 -1.03 40.07 -12.82
N LEU A 516 -0.02 39.58 -12.06
CA LEU A 516 0.28 40.04 -10.70
C LEU A 516 0.57 41.54 -10.65
N SER A 517 1.39 42.04 -11.58
CA SER A 517 1.69 43.47 -11.68
C SER A 517 0.45 44.33 -11.90
N SER A 518 -0.54 43.80 -12.63
CA SER A 518 -1.82 44.48 -12.87
C SER A 518 -2.76 44.51 -11.64
N ILE A 519 -2.60 43.57 -10.68
CA ILE A 519 -3.36 43.55 -9.44
C ILE A 519 -2.86 44.64 -8.50
N ASN A 520 -1.53 44.77 -8.33
CA ASN A 520 -0.92 45.78 -7.45
C ASN A 520 -1.15 47.23 -7.90
N SER A 521 -1.41 47.47 -9.20
CA SER A 521 -1.69 48.81 -9.72
C SER A 521 -3.10 49.36 -9.42
N ILE A 522 -3.97 48.55 -8.82
CA ILE A 522 -5.38 48.89 -8.56
C ILE A 522 -5.66 49.06 -7.04
N THR A 523 -4.73 48.69 -6.16
CA THR A 523 -4.85 48.93 -4.70
C THR A 523 -4.20 50.30 -4.41
N PRO A 524 -4.98 51.35 -3.96
CA PRO A 524 -4.41 52.65 -3.66
C PRO A 524 -3.49 52.60 -2.45
#